data_499ec5408e422f0d44c32a3a52a51691
#
_entry.id   499ec5408e422f0d44c32a3a52a51691
#
_cell.length_a   1.000
_cell.length_b   1.000
_cell.length_c   1.000
_cell.angle_alpha   90.00
_cell.angle_beta   90.00
_cell.angle_gamma   90.00
#
_symmetry.space_group_name_H-M   'P 1'
#
loop_
_entity.id
_entity.type
_entity.pdbx_description
1 polymer ?
#
loop_
_entity_poly.entity_id
_entity_poly.type
_entity_poly.pdbx_seq_one_letter_code
_entity_poly.pdbx_strand_id
1 'polypeptide(L)' 'LGEAADITAGSPAANARLFDLLLRSDLDFDQLIDEHGYGWLHVSWCGTNRRQVLHL' A
#
# COMPACT_ATOMS: atom_id res chain seq x y z
N LEU A 1 -2.06 18.49 2.32
CA LEU A 1 -0.78 17.91 1.91
C LEU A 1 -0.83 16.40 1.99
N GLY A 2 -0.41 15.74 0.94
CA GLY A 2 -0.33 14.30 0.89
C GLY A 2 1.11 13.81 1.03
N GLU A 3 1.27 12.60 1.54
CA GLU A 3 2.55 11.92 1.59
C GLU A 3 2.41 10.55 0.94
N ALA A 4 3.50 10.05 0.41
CA ALA A 4 3.50 8.75 -0.24
C ALA A 4 4.87 8.09 -0.11
N ALA A 5 4.87 6.76 -0.11
CA ALA A 5 6.09 5.97 -0.09
C ALA A 5 5.93 4.74 -0.96
N ASP A 6 6.99 4.38 -1.66
CA ASP A 6 7.11 3.09 -2.31
C ASP A 6 7.93 2.20 -1.40
N ILE A 7 7.39 1.04 -1.04
CA ILE A 7 7.99 0.15 -0.05
C ILE A 7 8.07 -1.26 -0.60
N THR A 8 9.03 -2.00 -0.07
CA THR A 8 9.15 -3.42 -0.38
C THR A 8 9.65 -4.17 0.85
N ALA A 9 9.12 -5.37 1.04
CA ALA A 9 9.58 -6.29 2.08
C ALA A 9 10.61 -7.30 1.54
N GLY A 10 11.08 -7.11 0.31
CA GLY A 10 12.17 -7.87 -0.28
C GLY A 10 11.77 -8.96 -1.24
N SER A 11 10.51 -9.34 -1.32
CA SER A 11 10.02 -10.32 -2.29
C SER A 11 8.54 -10.11 -2.58
N PRO A 12 8.03 -10.59 -3.73
CA PRO A 12 6.60 -10.51 -4.01
C PRO A 12 5.74 -11.20 -2.96
N ALA A 13 6.15 -12.36 -2.46
CA ALA A 13 5.40 -13.06 -1.42
C ALA A 13 5.35 -12.27 -0.12
N ALA A 14 6.48 -11.68 0.30
CA ALA A 14 6.52 -10.83 1.48
C ALA A 14 5.71 -9.55 1.28
N ASN A 15 5.76 -8.97 0.08
CA ASN A 15 4.98 -7.77 -0.25
C ASN A 15 3.47 -8.07 -0.22
N ALA A 16 3.05 -9.23 -0.69
CA ALA A 16 1.65 -9.62 -0.63
C ALA A 16 1.17 -9.73 0.82
N ARG A 17 1.98 -10.27 1.70
CA ARG A 17 1.66 -10.33 3.14
C ARG A 17 1.62 -8.94 3.76
N LEU A 18 2.55 -8.07 3.40
CA LEU A 18 2.57 -6.68 3.88
C LEU A 18 1.34 -5.93 3.40
N PHE A 19 0.96 -6.11 2.14
CA PHE A 19 -0.25 -5.52 1.56
C PHE A 19 -1.49 -5.94 2.38
N ASP A 20 -1.61 -7.24 2.66
CA ASP A 20 -2.73 -7.77 3.44
C ASP A 20 -2.75 -7.20 4.86
N LEU A 21 -1.60 -7.09 5.50
CA LEU A 21 -1.49 -6.50 6.82
C LEU A 21 -1.94 -5.04 6.83
N LEU A 22 -1.50 -4.26 5.84
CA LEU A 22 -1.90 -2.86 5.72
C LEU A 22 -3.41 -2.74 5.47
N LEU A 23 -3.95 -3.60 4.61
CA LEU A 23 -5.36 -3.60 4.30
C LEU A 23 -6.23 -3.90 5.52
N ARG A 24 -5.77 -4.79 6.40
CA ARG A 24 -6.50 -5.18 7.61
C ARG A 24 -6.23 -4.27 8.80
N SER A 25 -5.23 -3.41 8.71
CA SER A 25 -4.86 -2.53 9.81
C SER A 25 -5.89 -1.44 10.02
N ASP A 26 -5.83 -0.80 11.18
CA ASP A 26 -6.64 0.38 11.48
C ASP A 26 -5.99 1.66 10.95
N LEU A 27 -4.86 1.55 10.26
CA LEU A 27 -4.18 2.72 9.72
C LEU A 27 -5.00 3.35 8.60
N ASP A 28 -5.11 4.66 8.64
CA ASP A 28 -5.71 5.40 7.56
C ASP A 28 -4.71 5.55 6.43
N PHE A 29 -5.14 5.23 5.23
CA PHE A 29 -4.35 5.51 4.02
C PHE A 29 -5.28 6.05 2.95
N ASP A 30 -4.71 6.82 2.02
CA ASP A 30 -5.46 7.30 0.87
C ASP A 30 -5.47 6.24 -0.22
N GLN A 31 -4.30 5.74 -0.60
CA GLN A 31 -4.16 4.69 -1.60
C GLN A 31 -3.22 3.60 -1.11
N LEU A 32 -3.54 2.37 -1.44
CA LEU A 32 -2.68 1.21 -1.25
C LEU A 32 -2.67 0.47 -2.58
N ILE A 33 -1.52 0.42 -3.22
CA ILE A 33 -1.38 -0.07 -4.59
C ILE A 33 -0.31 -1.16 -4.63
N ASP A 34 -0.66 -2.34 -5.15
CA ASP A 34 0.39 -3.28 -5.54
C ASP A 34 0.76 -3.01 -7.00
N GLU A 35 2.05 -2.97 -7.27
CA GLU A 35 2.57 -2.70 -8.59
C GLU A 35 3.45 -3.86 -9.04
N HIS A 36 3.34 -4.21 -10.33
CA HIS A 36 4.15 -5.25 -10.95
C HIS A 36 4.08 -6.60 -10.21
N GLY A 37 2.86 -7.07 -9.92
CA GLY A 37 2.67 -8.36 -9.26
C GLY A 37 3.30 -8.43 -7.89
N TYR A 38 3.10 -7.40 -7.09
CA TYR A 38 3.71 -7.24 -5.76
C TYR A 38 5.23 -7.05 -5.81
N GLY A 39 5.76 -6.54 -6.92
CA GLY A 39 7.17 -6.15 -6.98
C GLY A 39 7.51 -5.09 -5.94
N TRP A 40 6.58 -4.16 -5.72
CA TRP A 40 6.62 -3.20 -4.61
C TRP A 40 5.22 -2.68 -4.35
N LEU A 41 5.08 -1.97 -3.23
CA LEU A 41 3.81 -1.38 -2.83
C LEU A 41 3.95 0.14 -2.82
N HIS A 42 2.89 0.81 -3.25
CA HIS A 42 2.76 2.26 -3.09
C HIS A 42 1.69 2.51 -2.03
N VAL A 43 2.03 3.25 -1.00
CA VAL A 43 1.08 3.67 0.00
C VAL A 43 1.12 5.19 0.13
N SER A 44 -0.03 5.82 0.16
CA SER A 44 -0.15 7.25 0.33
C SER A 44 -1.16 7.58 1.41
N TRP A 45 -1.06 8.76 1.98
CA TRP A 45 -1.99 9.27 2.97
C TRP A 45 -2.09 10.78 2.84
N CYS A 46 -3.27 11.28 3.19
CA CYS A 46 -3.55 12.71 3.17
C CYS A 46 -4.69 13.01 4.16
N GLY A 47 -5.22 14.22 4.14
CA GLY A 47 -6.28 14.61 5.08
C GLY A 47 -7.58 13.82 4.91
N THR A 48 -7.86 13.28 3.73
CA THR A 48 -9.13 12.60 3.45
C THR A 48 -9.05 11.07 3.44
N ASN A 49 -7.89 10.48 3.23
CA ASN A 49 -7.61 9.03 3.31
C ASN A 49 -8.77 8.13 2.83
N ARG A 50 -8.92 8.01 1.53
CA ARG A 50 -10.05 7.32 0.89
C ARG A 50 -10.03 5.80 1.05
N ARG A 51 -8.94 5.22 1.47
CA ARG A 51 -8.69 3.77 1.52
C ARG A 51 -8.91 3.12 0.14
N GLN A 52 -8.45 3.79 -0.90
CA GLN A 52 -8.52 3.25 -2.25
C GLN A 52 -7.46 2.16 -2.45
N VAL A 53 -7.89 0.99 -2.90
CA VAL A 53 -7.02 -0.16 -3.12
C VAL A 53 -6.95 -0.45 -4.61
N LEU A 54 -5.75 -0.52 -5.15
CA LEU A 54 -5.52 -0.74 -6.58
C LEU A 54 -4.48 -1.84 -6.81
N HIS A 55 -4.64 -2.53 -7.91
CA HIS A 55 -3.69 -3.55 -8.39
C HIS A 55 -3.26 -3.15 -9.81
N LEU A 56 -2.02 -2.80 -9.98
CA LEU A 56 -1.48 -2.33 -11.26
C LEU A 56 -0.45 -3.26 -11.89
#